data_2b52c25be2f8b46db7478dbddf4cba51
#
_entry.id   2b52c25be2f8b46db7478dbddf4cba51
#
_cell.length_a   1.000
_cell.length_b   1.000
_cell.length_c   1.000
_cell.angle_alpha   90.00
_cell.angle_beta   90.00
_cell.angle_gamma   90.00
#
_symmetry.space_group_name_H-M   'P 1'
#
loop_
_entity.id
_entity.type
_entity.pdbx_description
1 polymer ?
#
loop_
_entity_poly.entity_id
_entity_poly.type
_entity_poly.pdbx_seq_one_letter_code
_entity_poly.pdbx_strand_id
1 'polypeptide(L)'
;MNNTQNKNLLTEGSIWKKLIGFAFPLFLGNLFQQLYNTADSLIVGNFLGSDALAAVSSSGSLTFLLVGFFQGLAMGAGVIIARFFGGRQLKELQRAIHTTVAFGIICGILLTISGVVFAPKILILMKTPADILPKSTLYFQVYSMGALGLVLYNNFVGIMQAVGDSRHPLYYLIFSSLLNVTLDMTFVGGMGMGVEGAALATIIAQFASAFLCLYRLMRKSPKEYTVSLRKICLDSYMLKQIVSNGLPAGIQNSVIAIANVVVQSNINSFGKLAVAGCGAYSKVEGFGFLPITCFSMGLTTFISQNLGAKKYDRAKKGARIGILCSISMAELVGIIVYFASPVLIAAFNSDPGVVEYGVKQAHIITLFYFLLAFSHCIAGLMRGAGRATVPMFVMLACWCVIRVTYITIAVKLHPVIQTVFWAYPLTWSLSSILFLIFYLKSDWIHGFEKKAK
;
A
#
# COMPACT_ATOMS: atom_id res chain seq x y z
N MET A 1 9.34 -32.82 16.04
CA MET A 1 9.43 -31.47 15.44
C MET A 1 8.30 -31.32 14.42
N ASN A 2 7.29 -30.53 14.75
CA ASN A 2 6.01 -30.52 14.05
C ASN A 2 6.10 -29.97 12.62
N ASN A 3 5.53 -30.72 11.69
CA ASN A 3 5.43 -30.43 10.24
C ASN A 3 4.72 -29.09 9.88
N THR A 4 4.17 -28.39 10.86
CA THR A 4 3.53 -27.08 10.68
C THR A 4 4.52 -25.90 10.62
N GLN A 5 5.70 -26.04 11.21
CA GLN A 5 6.73 -24.96 11.21
C GLN A 5 7.38 -24.77 9.84
N ASN A 6 7.50 -25.82 9.02
CA ASN A 6 8.14 -25.73 7.71
C ASN A 6 7.24 -25.16 6.59
N LYS A 7 5.91 -25.08 6.77
CA LYS A 7 5.01 -24.64 5.71
C LYS A 7 5.13 -23.14 5.37
N ASN A 8 5.41 -22.30 6.35
CA ASN A 8 5.44 -20.84 6.20
C ASN A 8 6.82 -20.29 5.80
N LEU A 9 7.90 -21.07 5.96
CA LEU A 9 9.23 -20.65 5.57
C LEU A 9 9.37 -20.51 4.04
N LEU A 10 9.76 -19.33 3.57
CA LEU A 10 10.03 -19.07 2.15
C LEU A 10 11.44 -19.51 1.74
N THR A 11 12.26 -19.93 2.71
CA THR A 11 13.63 -20.39 2.49
C THR A 11 13.74 -21.84 2.02
N GLU A 12 12.62 -22.57 1.92
CA GLU A 12 12.60 -23.99 1.57
C GLU A 12 11.51 -24.29 0.53
N GLY A 13 11.65 -25.41 -0.19
CA GLY A 13 10.69 -25.86 -1.20
C GLY A 13 10.77 -25.11 -2.53
N SER A 14 9.80 -25.36 -3.42
CA SER A 14 9.75 -24.76 -4.77
C SER A 14 9.51 -23.26 -4.69
N ILE A 15 10.37 -22.46 -5.35
CA ILE A 15 10.37 -21.00 -5.29
C ILE A 15 9.06 -20.43 -5.81
N TRP A 16 8.65 -20.82 -7.03
CA TRP A 16 7.46 -20.25 -7.66
C TRP A 16 6.17 -20.58 -6.89
N LYS A 17 6.05 -21.84 -6.36
CA LYS A 17 4.90 -22.22 -5.53
C LYS A 17 4.81 -21.41 -4.24
N LYS A 18 5.97 -21.12 -3.63
CA LYS A 18 6.04 -20.31 -2.40
C LYS A 18 5.71 -18.85 -2.67
N LEU A 19 6.22 -18.26 -3.75
CA LEU A 19 5.93 -16.88 -4.11
C LEU A 19 4.45 -16.68 -4.47
N ILE A 20 3.89 -17.53 -5.34
CA ILE A 20 2.47 -17.44 -5.70
C ILE A 20 1.59 -17.74 -4.49
N GLY A 21 1.90 -18.80 -3.74
CA GLY A 21 1.12 -19.17 -2.55
C GLY A 21 1.13 -18.12 -1.44
N PHE A 22 2.15 -17.24 -1.42
CA PHE A 22 2.22 -16.09 -0.53
C PHE A 22 1.54 -14.85 -1.12
N ALA A 23 1.74 -14.57 -2.42
CA ALA A 23 1.19 -13.40 -3.09
C ALA A 23 -0.34 -13.49 -3.32
N PHE A 24 -0.87 -14.70 -3.53
CA PHE A 24 -2.29 -14.90 -3.82
C PHE A 24 -3.22 -14.48 -2.67
N PRO A 25 -2.99 -14.83 -1.39
CA PRO A 25 -3.78 -14.30 -0.29
C PRO A 25 -3.66 -12.77 -0.14
N LEU A 26 -2.49 -12.18 -0.43
CA LEU A 26 -2.31 -10.73 -0.44
C LEU A 26 -3.17 -10.06 -1.53
N PHE A 27 -3.19 -10.68 -2.72
CA PHE A 27 -4.04 -10.21 -3.82
C PHE A 27 -5.52 -10.24 -3.44
N LEU A 28 -6.01 -11.34 -2.89
CA LEU A 28 -7.40 -11.44 -2.43
C LEU A 28 -7.68 -10.41 -1.32
N GLY A 29 -6.77 -10.21 -0.38
CA GLY A 29 -6.92 -9.22 0.68
C GLY A 29 -7.06 -7.81 0.12
N ASN A 30 -6.16 -7.39 -0.75
CA ASN A 30 -6.22 -6.08 -1.38
C ASN A 30 -7.47 -5.91 -2.28
N LEU A 31 -7.92 -6.97 -2.94
CA LEU A 31 -9.16 -6.97 -3.71
C LEU A 31 -10.37 -6.73 -2.79
N PHE A 32 -10.49 -7.46 -1.69
CA PHE A 32 -11.55 -7.25 -0.71
C PHE A 32 -11.48 -5.84 -0.09
N GLN A 33 -10.29 -5.32 0.17
CA GLN A 33 -10.11 -3.96 0.67
C GLN A 33 -10.62 -2.92 -0.34
N GLN A 34 -10.34 -3.12 -1.63
CA GLN A 34 -10.84 -2.22 -2.68
C GLN A 34 -12.36 -2.28 -2.83
N LEU A 35 -12.93 -3.47 -2.72
CA LEU A 35 -14.38 -3.67 -2.77
C LEU A 35 -15.08 -3.01 -1.58
N TYR A 36 -14.56 -3.18 -0.35
CA TYR A 36 -15.18 -2.57 0.81
C TYR A 36 -15.07 -1.04 0.80
N ASN A 37 -13.95 -0.44 0.37
CA ASN A 37 -13.82 1.00 0.21
C ASN A 37 -14.85 1.57 -0.79
N THR A 38 -15.16 0.79 -1.82
CA THR A 38 -16.21 1.15 -2.79
C THR A 38 -17.59 1.06 -2.15
N ALA A 39 -17.88 0.02 -1.38
CA ALA A 39 -19.14 -0.15 -0.67
C ALA A 39 -19.39 0.96 0.35
N ASP A 40 -18.38 1.32 1.15
CA ASP A 40 -18.44 2.44 2.10
C ASP A 40 -18.80 3.76 1.41
N SER A 41 -18.13 4.06 0.29
CA SER A 41 -18.42 5.26 -0.51
C SER A 41 -19.85 5.26 -1.08
N LEU A 42 -20.37 4.09 -1.50
CA LEU A 42 -21.74 3.94 -1.98
C LEU A 42 -22.77 4.14 -0.86
N ILE A 43 -22.51 3.61 0.33
CA ILE A 43 -23.39 3.76 1.49
C ILE A 43 -23.46 5.24 1.89
N VAL A 44 -22.31 5.90 2.06
CA VAL A 44 -22.25 7.33 2.39
C VAL A 44 -22.96 8.17 1.33
N GLY A 45 -22.69 7.91 0.04
CA GLY A 45 -23.30 8.67 -1.06
C GLY A 45 -24.80 8.51 -1.15
N ASN A 46 -25.33 7.30 -0.98
CA ASN A 46 -26.76 7.01 -1.12
C ASN A 46 -27.58 7.44 0.09
N PHE A 47 -27.06 7.29 1.30
CA PHE A 47 -27.82 7.62 2.53
C PHE A 47 -27.61 9.05 3.01
N LEU A 48 -26.41 9.62 2.84
CA LEU A 48 -26.08 10.95 3.36
C LEU A 48 -25.99 12.04 2.28
N GLY A 49 -26.03 11.63 1.01
CA GLY A 49 -26.01 12.55 -0.14
C GLY A 49 -24.62 13.03 -0.54
N SER A 50 -24.60 13.93 -1.55
CA SER A 50 -23.38 14.41 -2.21
C SER A 50 -22.43 15.18 -1.30
N ASP A 51 -22.98 15.99 -0.38
CA ASP A 51 -22.16 16.81 0.51
C ASP A 51 -21.37 15.97 1.51
N ALA A 52 -22.00 14.91 2.06
CA ALA A 52 -21.34 13.97 2.94
C ALA A 52 -20.25 13.18 2.20
N LEU A 53 -20.55 12.71 0.98
CA LEU A 53 -19.57 12.04 0.12
C LEU A 53 -18.39 12.97 -0.20
N ALA A 54 -18.65 14.25 -0.49
CA ALA A 54 -17.61 15.24 -0.73
C ALA A 54 -16.76 15.48 0.53
N ALA A 55 -17.40 15.53 1.72
CA ALA A 55 -16.71 15.69 3.00
C ALA A 55 -15.78 14.50 3.31
N VAL A 56 -16.25 13.26 3.13
CA VAL A 56 -15.44 12.04 3.28
C VAL A 56 -14.31 12.01 2.25
N SER A 57 -14.60 12.35 0.99
CA SER A 57 -13.61 12.35 -0.09
C SER A 57 -12.51 13.40 0.10
N SER A 58 -12.84 14.59 0.61
CA SER A 58 -11.84 15.64 0.90
C SER A 58 -10.85 15.19 1.98
N SER A 59 -11.33 14.44 2.98
CA SER A 59 -10.49 13.83 4.03
C SER A 59 -9.72 12.62 3.53
N GLY A 60 -10.18 11.99 2.44
CA GLY A 60 -9.60 10.76 1.87
C GLY A 60 -8.14 10.91 1.45
N SER A 61 -7.76 12.07 0.90
CA SER A 61 -6.37 12.33 0.52
C SER A 61 -5.42 12.35 1.71
N LEU A 62 -5.84 12.93 2.84
CA LEU A 62 -5.08 12.91 4.10
C LEU A 62 -4.99 11.49 4.66
N THR A 63 -6.11 10.79 4.70
CA THR A 63 -6.17 9.40 5.13
C THR A 63 -5.23 8.53 4.31
N PHE A 64 -5.25 8.67 2.97
CA PHE A 64 -4.37 7.92 2.06
C PHE A 64 -2.89 8.21 2.33
N LEU A 65 -2.54 9.47 2.55
CA LEU A 65 -1.17 9.88 2.87
C LEU A 65 -0.70 9.26 4.20
N LEU A 66 -1.52 9.32 5.23
CA LEU A 66 -1.21 8.77 6.55
C LEU A 66 -1.12 7.24 6.50
N VAL A 67 -2.10 6.57 5.91
CA VAL A 67 -2.11 5.10 5.74
C VAL A 67 -0.87 4.67 4.96
N GLY A 68 -0.55 5.31 3.83
CA GLY A 68 0.62 5.00 3.01
C GLY A 68 1.94 5.16 3.76
N PHE A 69 2.06 6.21 4.59
CA PHE A 69 3.23 6.42 5.42
C PHE A 69 3.42 5.29 6.44
N PHE A 70 2.37 4.94 7.18
CA PHE A 70 2.46 3.89 8.21
C PHE A 70 2.57 2.49 7.62
N GLN A 71 1.98 2.23 6.46
CA GLN A 71 2.25 1.01 5.69
C GLN A 71 3.74 0.89 5.32
N GLY A 72 4.37 2.00 4.91
CA GLY A 72 5.81 2.04 4.64
C GLY A 72 6.64 1.70 5.88
N LEU A 73 6.29 2.26 7.04
CA LEU A 73 6.95 1.94 8.32
C LEU A 73 6.77 0.47 8.70
N ALA A 74 5.54 -0.07 8.61
CA ALA A 74 5.25 -1.47 8.87
C ALA A 74 6.00 -2.41 7.93
N MET A 75 6.13 -2.05 6.65
CA MET A 75 6.94 -2.79 5.68
C MET A 75 8.41 -2.84 6.10
N GLY A 76 8.99 -1.73 6.58
CA GLY A 76 10.37 -1.69 7.09
C GLY A 76 10.58 -2.60 8.29
N ALA A 77 9.65 -2.61 9.24
CA ALA A 77 9.63 -3.54 10.35
C ALA A 77 9.54 -4.99 9.87
N GLY A 78 8.65 -5.27 8.90
CA GLY A 78 8.50 -6.58 8.27
C GLY A 78 9.79 -7.10 7.63
N VAL A 79 10.59 -6.24 6.99
CA VAL A 79 11.89 -6.60 6.40
C VAL A 79 12.86 -7.09 7.48
N ILE A 80 12.96 -6.38 8.61
CA ILE A 80 13.86 -6.75 9.71
C ILE A 80 13.41 -8.05 10.38
N ILE A 81 12.11 -8.18 10.65
CA ILE A 81 11.51 -9.39 11.22
C ILE A 81 11.71 -10.60 10.29
N ALA A 82 11.46 -10.44 8.99
CA ALA A 82 11.64 -11.49 7.98
C ALA A 82 13.11 -11.96 7.90
N ARG A 83 14.07 -11.03 7.98
CA ARG A 83 15.48 -11.36 8.03
C ARG A 83 15.84 -12.24 9.22
N PHE A 84 15.46 -11.82 10.43
CA PHE A 84 15.77 -12.58 11.64
C PHE A 84 15.03 -13.92 11.69
N PHE A 85 13.78 -13.96 11.19
CA PHE A 85 13.02 -15.18 11.08
C PHE A 85 13.68 -16.18 10.11
N GLY A 86 14.06 -15.73 8.91
CA GLY A 86 14.78 -16.55 7.93
C GLY A 86 16.11 -17.06 8.45
N GLY A 87 16.86 -16.22 9.17
CA GLY A 87 18.15 -16.55 9.80
C GLY A 87 18.03 -17.39 11.08
N ARG A 88 16.81 -17.72 11.55
CA ARG A 88 16.54 -18.42 12.81
C ARG A 88 17.16 -17.74 14.05
N GLN A 89 17.31 -16.43 14.00
CA GLN A 89 17.84 -15.61 15.10
C GLN A 89 16.70 -15.22 16.05
N LEU A 90 16.27 -16.17 16.89
CA LEU A 90 15.04 -16.06 17.69
C LEU A 90 15.06 -14.92 18.71
N LYS A 91 16.23 -14.62 19.28
CA LYS A 91 16.38 -13.55 20.27
C LYS A 91 16.18 -12.17 19.63
N GLU A 92 16.84 -11.95 18.50
CA GLU A 92 16.73 -10.72 17.70
C GLU A 92 15.33 -10.59 17.08
N LEU A 93 14.74 -11.70 16.63
CA LEU A 93 13.37 -11.76 16.13
C LEU A 93 12.37 -11.25 17.17
N GLN A 94 12.46 -11.77 18.41
CA GLN A 94 11.60 -11.35 19.51
C GLN A 94 11.79 -9.87 19.85
N ARG A 95 13.04 -9.38 19.90
CA ARG A 95 13.33 -7.96 20.13
C ARG A 95 12.73 -7.08 19.03
N ALA A 96 12.88 -7.46 17.75
CA ALA A 96 12.32 -6.73 16.62
C ALA A 96 10.78 -6.68 16.66
N ILE A 97 10.12 -7.81 16.95
CA ILE A 97 8.65 -7.87 17.07
C ILE A 97 8.14 -6.97 18.19
N HIS A 98 8.70 -7.07 19.40
CA HIS A 98 8.22 -6.28 20.53
C HIS A 98 8.52 -4.79 20.36
N THR A 99 9.67 -4.43 19.77
CA THR A 99 9.98 -3.05 19.40
C THR A 99 9.02 -2.49 18.35
N THR A 100 8.63 -3.31 17.35
CA THR A 100 7.64 -2.92 16.33
C THR A 100 6.29 -2.60 16.98
N VAL A 101 5.84 -3.42 17.93
CA VAL A 101 4.58 -3.19 18.65
C VAL A 101 4.67 -1.93 19.51
N ALA A 102 5.75 -1.77 20.30
CA ALA A 102 5.97 -0.59 21.14
C ALA A 102 5.99 0.70 20.30
N PHE A 103 6.75 0.70 19.20
CA PHE A 103 6.82 1.82 18.28
C PHE A 103 5.46 2.14 17.65
N GLY A 104 4.70 1.11 17.28
CA GLY A 104 3.35 1.26 16.75
C GLY A 104 2.38 1.88 17.75
N ILE A 105 2.44 1.52 19.03
CA ILE A 105 1.64 2.12 20.09
C ILE A 105 1.96 3.63 20.20
N ILE A 106 3.24 3.97 20.26
CA ILE A 106 3.68 5.38 20.39
C ILE A 106 3.22 6.18 19.17
N CYS A 107 3.51 5.70 17.94
CA CYS A 107 3.09 6.36 16.72
C CYS A 107 1.58 6.47 16.60
N GLY A 108 0.85 5.42 16.97
CA GLY A 108 -0.61 5.42 16.94
C GLY A 108 -1.24 6.45 17.89
N ILE A 109 -0.72 6.55 19.10
CA ILE A 109 -1.17 7.56 20.09
C ILE A 109 -0.84 8.98 19.59
N LEU A 110 0.39 9.21 19.13
CA LEU A 110 0.79 10.52 18.60
C LEU A 110 -0.07 10.93 17.40
N LEU A 111 -0.36 9.97 16.50
CA LEU A 111 -1.22 10.22 15.35
C LEU A 111 -2.66 10.50 15.75
N THR A 112 -3.21 9.77 16.71
CA THR A 112 -4.55 10.02 17.27
C THR A 112 -4.63 11.45 17.82
N ILE A 113 -3.71 11.83 18.70
CA ILE A 113 -3.71 13.17 19.31
C ILE A 113 -3.54 14.25 18.23
N SER A 114 -2.56 14.12 17.36
CA SER A 114 -2.31 15.12 16.32
C SER A 114 -3.46 15.23 15.31
N GLY A 115 -4.02 14.09 14.89
CA GLY A 115 -5.15 14.05 13.97
C GLY A 115 -6.40 14.73 14.52
N VAL A 116 -6.73 14.47 15.78
CA VAL A 116 -7.89 15.12 16.44
C VAL A 116 -7.67 16.62 16.66
N VAL A 117 -6.49 17.01 17.16
CA VAL A 117 -6.20 18.42 17.50
C VAL A 117 -6.01 19.30 16.27
N PHE A 118 -5.29 18.78 15.27
CA PHE A 118 -4.93 19.59 14.09
C PHE A 118 -5.88 19.43 12.91
N ALA A 119 -6.89 18.54 12.95
CA ALA A 119 -7.85 18.33 11.87
C ALA A 119 -8.39 19.62 11.26
N PRO A 120 -8.93 20.59 12.02
CA PRO A 120 -9.50 21.81 11.44
C PRO A 120 -8.44 22.61 10.67
N LYS A 121 -7.24 22.76 11.27
CA LYS A 121 -6.15 23.54 10.67
C LYS A 121 -5.63 22.90 9.38
N ILE A 122 -5.50 21.57 9.35
CA ILE A 122 -5.04 20.83 8.17
C ILE A 122 -6.04 20.98 7.03
N LEU A 123 -7.35 20.80 7.29
CA LEU A 123 -8.40 20.91 6.27
C LEU A 123 -8.54 22.35 5.74
N ILE A 124 -8.38 23.36 6.57
CA ILE A 124 -8.32 24.78 6.14
C ILE A 124 -7.11 24.99 5.24
N LEU A 125 -5.94 24.49 5.62
CA LEU A 125 -4.72 24.58 4.80
C LEU A 125 -4.87 23.90 3.43
N MET A 126 -5.65 22.83 3.37
CA MET A 126 -6.01 22.12 2.14
C MET A 126 -7.06 22.87 1.29
N LYS A 127 -7.54 24.03 1.76
CA LYS A 127 -8.59 24.82 1.09
C LYS A 127 -9.88 24.03 0.89
N THR A 128 -10.26 23.22 1.89
CA THR A 128 -11.56 22.53 1.88
C THR A 128 -12.68 23.58 1.83
N PRO A 129 -13.68 23.44 0.94
CA PRO A 129 -14.80 24.38 0.83
C PRO A 129 -15.52 24.59 2.17
N ALA A 130 -15.92 25.84 2.44
CA ALA A 130 -16.48 26.22 3.76
C ALA A 130 -17.79 25.52 4.10
N ASP A 131 -18.58 25.16 3.11
CA ASP A 131 -19.86 24.45 3.23
C ASP A 131 -19.70 23.02 3.72
N ILE A 132 -18.64 22.31 3.32
CA ILE A 132 -18.36 20.94 3.73
C ILE A 132 -17.31 20.82 4.84
N LEU A 133 -16.61 21.91 5.19
CA LEU A 133 -15.53 21.94 6.18
C LEU A 133 -15.93 21.38 7.55
N PRO A 134 -17.12 21.70 8.13
CA PRO A 134 -17.54 21.15 9.42
C PRO A 134 -17.69 19.62 9.37
N LYS A 135 -18.35 19.09 8.33
CA LYS A 135 -18.55 17.64 8.16
C LYS A 135 -17.21 16.93 7.91
N SER A 136 -16.32 17.51 7.09
CA SER A 136 -14.98 16.97 6.84
C SER A 136 -14.13 16.93 8.10
N THR A 137 -14.22 17.99 8.92
CA THR A 137 -13.50 18.07 10.19
C THR A 137 -14.01 17.00 11.17
N LEU A 138 -15.31 16.88 11.33
CA LEU A 138 -15.92 15.88 12.20
C LEU A 138 -15.53 14.45 11.77
N TYR A 139 -15.67 14.13 10.48
CA TYR A 139 -15.27 12.85 9.92
C TYR A 139 -13.81 12.54 10.23
N PHE A 140 -12.89 13.49 9.89
CA PHE A 140 -11.47 13.27 10.06
C PHE A 140 -11.03 13.19 11.53
N GLN A 141 -11.67 13.95 12.42
CA GLN A 141 -11.44 13.84 13.86
C GLN A 141 -11.85 12.47 14.40
N VAL A 142 -13.08 12.03 14.09
CA VAL A 142 -13.56 10.70 14.50
C VAL A 142 -12.66 9.62 13.90
N TYR A 143 -12.36 9.66 12.59
CA TYR A 143 -11.45 8.71 11.95
C TYR A 143 -10.08 8.66 12.64
N SER A 144 -9.53 9.81 13.02
CA SER A 144 -8.23 9.91 13.70
C SER A 144 -8.23 9.29 15.10
N MET A 145 -9.38 9.24 15.80
CA MET A 145 -9.49 8.48 17.06
C MET A 145 -9.20 6.99 16.88
N GLY A 146 -9.42 6.45 15.67
CA GLY A 146 -9.07 5.08 15.29
C GLY A 146 -7.63 4.87 14.83
N ALA A 147 -6.80 5.92 14.74
CA ALA A 147 -5.47 5.84 14.17
C ALA A 147 -4.55 4.83 14.90
N LEU A 148 -4.69 4.68 16.22
CA LEU A 148 -4.00 3.64 16.98
C LEU A 148 -4.35 2.24 16.47
N GLY A 149 -5.63 1.96 16.23
CA GLY A 149 -6.10 0.69 15.68
C GLY A 149 -5.52 0.42 14.28
N LEU A 150 -5.53 1.44 13.42
CA LEU A 150 -4.95 1.39 12.08
C LEU A 150 -3.46 1.03 12.11
N VAL A 151 -2.68 1.74 12.91
CA VAL A 151 -1.21 1.53 13.01
C VAL A 151 -0.91 0.15 13.56
N LEU A 152 -1.60 -0.27 14.62
CA LEU A 152 -1.40 -1.60 15.22
C LEU A 152 -1.81 -2.72 14.27
N TYR A 153 -2.94 -2.58 13.56
CA TYR A 153 -3.35 -3.55 12.55
C TYR A 153 -2.27 -3.72 11.47
N ASN A 154 -1.77 -2.61 10.88
CA ASN A 154 -0.72 -2.68 9.86
C ASN A 154 0.57 -3.33 10.40
N ASN A 155 0.97 -3.03 11.64
CA ASN A 155 2.14 -3.65 12.26
C ASN A 155 1.94 -5.16 12.49
N PHE A 156 0.78 -5.60 13.00
CA PHE A 156 0.50 -7.01 13.21
C PHE A 156 0.43 -7.79 11.90
N VAL A 157 -0.20 -7.22 10.87
CA VAL A 157 -0.19 -7.77 9.52
C VAL A 157 1.24 -7.87 8.99
N GLY A 158 2.06 -6.82 9.15
CA GLY A 158 3.47 -6.81 8.75
C GLY A 158 4.29 -7.90 9.46
N ILE A 159 4.06 -8.13 10.76
CA ILE A 159 4.71 -9.21 11.52
C ILE A 159 4.30 -10.58 10.95
N MET A 160 3.00 -10.82 10.70
CA MET A 160 2.51 -12.10 10.15
C MET A 160 3.08 -12.34 8.75
N GLN A 161 3.05 -11.34 7.88
CA GLN A 161 3.61 -11.44 6.53
C GLN A 161 5.11 -11.69 6.55
N ALA A 162 5.85 -11.06 7.47
CA ALA A 162 7.28 -11.25 7.64
C ALA A 162 7.67 -12.71 7.97
N VAL A 163 6.83 -13.42 8.74
CA VAL A 163 7.01 -14.83 9.06
C VAL A 163 6.34 -15.79 8.05
N GLY A 164 5.86 -15.25 6.92
CA GLY A 164 5.30 -16.03 5.82
C GLY A 164 3.80 -16.37 5.96
N ASP A 165 3.11 -15.80 6.93
CA ASP A 165 1.67 -16.00 7.12
C ASP A 165 0.88 -14.87 6.44
N SER A 166 0.49 -15.08 5.18
CA SER A 166 -0.37 -14.15 4.43
C SER A 166 -1.86 -14.51 4.48
N ARG A 167 -2.21 -15.71 4.98
CA ARG A 167 -3.60 -16.20 4.98
C ARG A 167 -4.44 -15.61 6.11
N HIS A 168 -3.89 -15.54 7.33
CA HIS A 168 -4.66 -15.07 8.47
C HIS A 168 -4.96 -13.57 8.38
N PRO A 169 -4.03 -12.69 7.93
CA PRO A 169 -4.37 -11.31 7.60
C PRO A 169 -5.56 -11.17 6.64
N LEU A 170 -5.63 -12.03 5.59
CA LEU A 170 -6.76 -12.07 4.68
C LEU A 170 -8.08 -12.38 5.40
N TYR A 171 -8.11 -13.41 6.24
CA TYR A 171 -9.34 -13.79 6.96
C TYR A 171 -9.83 -12.68 7.89
N TYR A 172 -8.90 -12.00 8.58
CA TYR A 172 -9.24 -10.89 9.47
C TYR A 172 -9.69 -9.65 8.71
N LEU A 173 -9.11 -9.40 7.53
CA LEU A 173 -9.55 -8.33 6.65
C LEU A 173 -10.97 -8.59 6.11
N ILE A 174 -11.27 -9.81 5.65
CA ILE A 174 -12.61 -10.18 5.21
C ILE A 174 -13.62 -9.98 6.35
N PHE A 175 -13.31 -10.46 7.54
CA PHE A 175 -14.16 -10.28 8.72
C PHE A 175 -14.40 -8.80 9.02
N SER A 176 -13.33 -7.99 9.06
CA SER A 176 -13.46 -6.57 9.37
C SER A 176 -14.17 -5.78 8.27
N SER A 177 -14.02 -6.18 7.00
CA SER A 177 -14.75 -5.56 5.89
C SER A 177 -16.26 -5.83 5.98
N LEU A 178 -16.65 -7.06 6.29
CA LEU A 178 -18.06 -7.41 6.50
C LEU A 178 -18.64 -6.68 7.73
N LEU A 179 -17.87 -6.63 8.82
CA LEU A 179 -18.26 -5.89 10.02
C LEU A 179 -18.43 -4.40 9.72
N ASN A 180 -17.49 -3.80 9.00
CA ASN A 180 -17.57 -2.39 8.61
C ASN A 180 -18.86 -2.09 7.81
N VAL A 181 -19.12 -2.84 6.72
CA VAL A 181 -20.31 -2.65 5.89
C VAL A 181 -21.60 -2.83 6.73
N THR A 182 -21.63 -3.82 7.61
CA THR A 182 -22.78 -4.04 8.50
C THR A 182 -22.99 -2.86 9.45
N LEU A 183 -21.90 -2.34 10.03
CA LEU A 183 -21.97 -1.18 10.93
C LEU A 183 -22.35 0.11 10.18
N ASP A 184 -21.83 0.31 8.96
CA ASP A 184 -22.23 1.44 8.11
C ASP A 184 -23.72 1.41 7.81
N MET A 185 -24.26 0.27 7.40
CA MET A 185 -25.70 0.10 7.18
C MET A 185 -26.52 0.34 8.47
N THR A 186 -25.98 -0.05 9.62
CA THR A 186 -26.66 0.15 10.91
C THR A 186 -26.60 1.61 11.36
N PHE A 187 -25.40 2.21 11.38
CA PHE A 187 -25.21 3.56 11.91
C PHE A 187 -25.75 4.62 10.95
N VAL A 188 -25.39 4.51 9.67
CA VAL A 188 -25.79 5.50 8.67
C VAL A 188 -27.20 5.21 8.15
N GLY A 189 -27.48 3.96 7.74
CA GLY A 189 -28.77 3.58 7.15
C GLY A 189 -29.90 3.41 8.17
N GLY A 190 -29.61 2.78 9.33
CA GLY A 190 -30.63 2.44 10.33
C GLY A 190 -30.79 3.50 11.41
N MET A 191 -29.71 4.03 11.97
CA MET A 191 -29.72 5.01 13.07
C MET A 191 -29.72 6.46 12.58
N GLY A 192 -29.51 6.71 11.28
CA GLY A 192 -29.49 8.06 10.70
C GLY A 192 -28.29 8.90 11.17
N MET A 193 -27.19 8.27 11.58
CA MET A 193 -25.96 8.98 11.92
C MET A 193 -25.36 9.61 10.65
N GLY A 194 -24.71 10.76 10.83
CA GLY A 194 -24.02 11.45 9.74
C GLY A 194 -22.69 10.79 9.32
N VAL A 195 -21.77 11.61 8.82
CA VAL A 195 -20.43 11.14 8.40
C VAL A 195 -19.63 10.52 9.56
N GLU A 196 -19.92 10.93 10.80
CA GLU A 196 -19.35 10.35 12.02
C GLU A 196 -19.71 8.88 12.20
N GLY A 197 -20.89 8.45 11.74
CA GLY A 197 -21.33 7.06 11.78
C GLY A 197 -20.44 6.17 10.91
N ALA A 198 -20.14 6.58 9.67
CA ALA A 198 -19.26 5.88 8.77
C ALA A 198 -17.82 5.84 9.32
N ALA A 199 -17.31 6.96 9.87
CA ALA A 199 -16.01 6.98 10.53
C ALA A 199 -15.94 6.01 11.71
N LEU A 200 -16.99 5.98 12.56
CA LEU A 200 -17.07 5.10 13.73
C LEU A 200 -17.11 3.62 13.32
N ALA A 201 -17.87 3.25 12.28
CA ALA A 201 -17.91 1.90 11.73
C ALA A 201 -16.51 1.44 11.28
N THR A 202 -15.79 2.31 10.58
CA THR A 202 -14.41 2.04 10.15
C THR A 202 -13.47 1.83 11.33
N ILE A 203 -13.56 2.65 12.38
CA ILE A 203 -12.74 2.52 13.59
C ILE A 203 -12.99 1.18 14.29
N ILE A 204 -14.25 0.83 14.51
CA ILE A 204 -14.62 -0.42 15.17
C ILE A 204 -14.10 -1.60 14.39
N ALA A 205 -14.26 -1.61 13.06
CA ALA A 205 -13.75 -2.67 12.19
C ALA A 205 -12.21 -2.77 12.23
N GLN A 206 -11.50 -1.65 12.27
CA GLN A 206 -10.04 -1.62 12.41
C GLN A 206 -9.55 -2.15 13.76
N PHE A 207 -10.17 -1.75 14.86
CA PHE A 207 -9.82 -2.30 16.17
C PHE A 207 -10.16 -3.78 16.28
N ALA A 208 -11.29 -4.23 15.73
CA ALA A 208 -11.65 -5.65 15.69
C ALA A 208 -10.60 -6.48 14.94
N SER A 209 -10.16 -6.03 13.77
CA SER A 209 -9.10 -6.72 13.02
C SER A 209 -7.75 -6.68 13.73
N ALA A 210 -7.37 -5.54 14.33
CA ALA A 210 -6.16 -5.42 15.14
C ALA A 210 -6.18 -6.38 16.35
N PHE A 211 -7.33 -6.48 17.02
CA PHE A 211 -7.52 -7.42 18.14
C PHE A 211 -7.39 -8.88 17.70
N LEU A 212 -8.01 -9.27 16.59
CA LEU A 212 -7.91 -10.63 16.05
C LEU A 212 -6.46 -10.98 15.67
N CYS A 213 -5.74 -10.03 15.04
CA CYS A 213 -4.32 -10.19 14.74
C CYS A 213 -3.49 -10.37 16.02
N LEU A 214 -3.71 -9.52 17.02
CA LEU A 214 -3.02 -9.59 18.31
C LEU A 214 -3.33 -10.91 19.04
N TYR A 215 -4.60 -11.30 19.12
CA TYR A 215 -5.01 -12.57 19.73
C TYR A 215 -4.28 -13.76 19.09
N ARG A 216 -4.19 -13.77 17.75
CA ARG A 216 -3.46 -14.82 17.06
C ARG A 216 -1.97 -14.79 17.41
N LEU A 217 -1.34 -13.62 17.36
CA LEU A 217 0.08 -13.48 17.67
C LEU A 217 0.39 -13.86 19.12
N MET A 218 -0.55 -13.67 20.07
CA MET A 218 -0.36 -14.02 21.47
C MET A 218 -0.67 -15.48 21.80
N ARG A 219 -1.68 -16.08 21.17
CA ARG A 219 -2.26 -17.36 21.62
C ARG A 219 -2.13 -18.51 20.63
N LYS A 220 -2.09 -18.21 19.33
CA LYS A 220 -2.16 -19.23 18.26
C LYS A 220 -0.88 -19.31 17.43
N SER A 221 0.09 -18.43 17.68
CA SER A 221 1.36 -18.43 16.97
C SER A 221 2.40 -19.32 17.65
N PRO A 222 3.35 -19.89 16.88
CA PRO A 222 4.51 -20.58 17.42
C PRO A 222 5.29 -19.69 18.41
N LYS A 223 5.88 -20.31 19.42
CA LYS A 223 6.65 -19.60 20.47
C LYS A 223 7.77 -18.71 19.94
N GLU A 224 8.27 -19.00 18.74
CA GLU A 224 9.34 -18.29 18.06
C GLU A 224 9.00 -16.81 17.79
N TYR A 225 7.73 -16.52 17.44
CA TYR A 225 7.26 -15.17 17.13
C TYR A 225 5.98 -14.75 17.87
N THR A 226 5.72 -15.38 19.03
CA THR A 226 4.61 -15.02 19.91
C THR A 226 4.84 -13.64 20.52
N VAL A 227 3.83 -12.78 20.48
CA VAL A 227 3.84 -11.47 21.16
C VAL A 227 3.47 -11.67 22.63
N SER A 228 4.26 -11.11 23.52
CA SER A 228 3.99 -11.05 24.97
C SER A 228 3.87 -9.59 25.41
N LEU A 229 2.73 -9.21 25.96
CA LEU A 229 2.50 -7.81 26.40
C LEU A 229 3.53 -7.35 27.44
N ARG A 230 4.03 -8.27 28.29
CA ARG A 230 5.03 -7.96 29.33
C ARG A 230 6.43 -7.69 28.75
N LYS A 231 6.69 -8.09 27.51
CA LYS A 231 7.99 -7.93 26.84
C LYS A 231 7.99 -6.75 25.84
N ILE A 232 6.89 -6.02 25.74
CA ILE A 232 6.82 -4.86 24.86
C ILE A 232 7.74 -3.77 25.41
N CYS A 233 8.81 -3.49 24.67
CA CYS A 233 9.78 -2.47 25.00
C CYS A 233 10.40 -1.90 23.72
N LEU A 234 10.89 -0.68 23.78
CA LEU A 234 11.67 -0.06 22.72
C LEU A 234 13.15 -0.45 22.88
N ASP A 235 13.63 -1.22 21.91
CA ASP A 235 15.06 -1.49 21.76
C ASP A 235 15.63 -0.51 20.74
N SER A 236 16.55 0.36 21.17
CA SER A 236 17.10 1.43 20.34
C SER A 236 17.79 0.91 19.08
N TYR A 237 18.49 -0.24 19.17
CA TYR A 237 19.14 -0.84 18.01
C TYR A 237 18.13 -1.35 16.99
N MET A 238 17.08 -2.06 17.45
CA MET A 238 16.02 -2.55 16.58
C MET A 238 15.21 -1.40 16.00
N LEU A 239 14.88 -0.40 16.79
CA LEU A 239 14.16 0.80 16.34
C LEU A 239 14.92 1.51 15.22
N LYS A 240 16.25 1.71 15.38
CA LYS A 240 17.08 2.31 14.33
C LYS A 240 17.02 1.52 13.03
N GLN A 241 17.05 0.18 13.08
CA GLN A 241 16.95 -0.66 11.90
C GLN A 241 15.56 -0.58 11.25
N ILE A 242 14.49 -0.64 12.05
CA ILE A 242 13.10 -0.53 11.60
C ILE A 242 12.88 0.81 10.90
N VAL A 243 13.24 1.90 11.56
CA VAL A 243 13.06 3.26 11.00
C VAL A 243 13.93 3.46 9.76
N SER A 244 15.19 3.01 9.75
CA SER A 244 16.07 3.16 8.58
C SER A 244 15.58 2.42 7.32
N ASN A 245 14.74 1.40 7.47
CA ASN A 245 14.13 0.69 6.35
C ASN A 245 12.69 1.13 6.07
N GLY A 246 11.93 1.51 7.11
CA GLY A 246 10.53 1.89 6.98
C GLY A 246 10.32 3.35 6.60
N LEU A 247 11.09 4.26 7.18
CA LEU A 247 10.94 5.70 6.91
C LEU A 247 11.13 6.05 5.43
N PRO A 248 12.14 5.50 4.71
CA PRO A 248 12.25 5.74 3.28
C PRO A 248 11.01 5.28 2.48
N ALA A 249 10.44 4.14 2.82
CA ALA A 249 9.23 3.63 2.16
C ALA A 249 7.99 4.49 2.48
N GLY A 250 7.86 4.96 3.73
CA GLY A 250 6.80 5.87 4.14
C GLY A 250 6.88 7.22 3.41
N ILE A 251 8.06 7.83 3.37
CA ILE A 251 8.31 9.08 2.63
C ILE A 251 8.00 8.88 1.14
N GLN A 252 8.47 7.79 0.54
CA GLN A 252 8.22 7.45 -0.86
C GLN A 252 6.71 7.44 -1.16
N ASN A 253 5.91 6.73 -0.38
CA ASN A 253 4.46 6.64 -0.57
C ASN A 253 3.78 8.01 -0.44
N SER A 254 4.16 8.79 0.57
CA SER A 254 3.60 10.13 0.80
C SER A 254 3.91 11.10 -0.34
N VAL A 255 5.16 11.14 -0.82
CA VAL A 255 5.56 12.06 -1.89
C VAL A 255 4.96 11.65 -3.24
N ILE A 256 4.82 10.35 -3.53
CA ILE A 256 4.12 9.87 -4.71
C ILE A 256 2.64 10.30 -4.68
N ALA A 257 1.99 10.23 -3.50
CA ALA A 257 0.63 10.72 -3.35
C ALA A 257 0.49 12.21 -3.68
N ILE A 258 1.43 13.03 -3.22
CA ILE A 258 1.46 14.48 -3.54
C ILE A 258 1.70 14.70 -5.04
N ALA A 259 2.63 13.97 -5.66
CA ALA A 259 2.89 14.07 -7.09
C ALA A 259 1.64 13.73 -7.94
N ASN A 260 0.85 12.74 -7.53
CA ASN A 260 -0.40 12.39 -8.19
C ASN A 260 -1.44 13.53 -8.12
N VAL A 261 -1.46 14.33 -7.05
CA VAL A 261 -2.31 15.54 -6.97
C VAL A 261 -1.93 16.56 -8.05
N VAL A 262 -0.63 16.74 -8.31
CA VAL A 262 -0.17 17.65 -9.39
C VAL A 262 -0.58 17.11 -10.76
N VAL A 263 -0.45 15.81 -11.00
CA VAL A 263 -0.93 15.18 -12.23
C VAL A 263 -2.43 15.39 -12.42
N GLN A 264 -3.22 15.16 -11.36
CA GLN A 264 -4.67 15.36 -11.39
C GLN A 264 -5.04 16.82 -11.67
N SER A 265 -4.31 17.77 -11.10
CA SER A 265 -4.52 19.19 -11.38
C SER A 265 -4.33 19.53 -12.86
N ASN A 266 -3.35 18.91 -13.54
CA ASN A 266 -3.17 19.06 -14.98
C ASN A 266 -4.30 18.39 -15.79
N ILE A 267 -4.79 17.21 -15.37
CA ILE A 267 -5.94 16.57 -16.02
C ILE A 267 -7.19 17.46 -15.91
N ASN A 268 -7.38 18.12 -14.77
CA ASN A 268 -8.53 18.99 -14.53
C ASN A 268 -8.61 20.17 -15.52
N SER A 269 -7.48 20.64 -16.06
CA SER A 269 -7.44 21.71 -17.04
C SER A 269 -8.02 21.32 -18.41
N PHE A 270 -8.20 20.02 -18.69
CA PHE A 270 -8.79 19.52 -19.94
C PHE A 270 -10.33 19.40 -19.90
N GLY A 271 -10.96 19.78 -18.77
CA GLY A 271 -12.40 19.86 -18.63
C GLY A 271 -13.06 18.63 -18.03
N LYS A 272 -14.38 18.73 -17.83
CA LYS A 272 -15.18 17.75 -17.05
C LYS A 272 -15.14 16.34 -17.62
N LEU A 273 -15.21 16.18 -18.95
CA LEU A 273 -15.21 14.88 -19.61
C LEU A 273 -13.87 14.17 -19.44
N ALA A 274 -12.76 14.90 -19.53
CA ALA A 274 -11.43 14.36 -19.31
C ALA A 274 -11.26 13.89 -17.85
N VAL A 275 -11.69 14.70 -16.88
CA VAL A 275 -11.65 14.36 -15.45
C VAL A 275 -12.47 13.10 -15.17
N ALA A 276 -13.69 13.01 -15.71
CA ALA A 276 -14.56 11.85 -15.53
C ALA A 276 -13.97 10.59 -16.19
N GLY A 277 -13.42 10.70 -17.40
CA GLY A 277 -12.82 9.58 -18.14
C GLY A 277 -11.56 9.06 -17.46
N CYS A 278 -10.64 9.94 -17.04
CA CYS A 278 -9.44 9.58 -16.29
C CYS A 278 -9.81 9.00 -14.92
N GLY A 279 -10.85 9.53 -14.26
CA GLY A 279 -11.37 8.99 -13.01
C GLY A 279 -11.91 7.58 -13.14
N ALA A 280 -12.68 7.29 -14.19
CA ALA A 280 -13.18 5.95 -14.50
C ALA A 280 -12.01 4.98 -14.79
N TYR A 281 -11.04 5.39 -15.62
CA TYR A 281 -9.83 4.59 -15.86
C TYR A 281 -9.06 4.31 -14.57
N SER A 282 -8.88 5.29 -13.69
CA SER A 282 -8.17 5.10 -12.41
C SER A 282 -8.82 4.03 -11.53
N LYS A 283 -10.15 3.85 -11.60
CA LYS A 283 -10.83 2.74 -10.90
C LYS A 283 -10.45 1.39 -11.51
N VAL A 284 -10.42 1.30 -12.84
CA VAL A 284 -9.97 0.08 -13.56
C VAL A 284 -8.51 -0.21 -13.28
N GLU A 285 -7.65 0.80 -13.36
CA GLU A 285 -6.21 0.69 -13.08
C GLU A 285 -5.94 0.21 -11.65
N GLY A 286 -6.73 0.66 -10.67
CA GLY A 286 -6.62 0.22 -9.29
C GLY A 286 -6.67 -1.30 -9.14
N PHE A 287 -7.52 -1.99 -9.90
CA PHE A 287 -7.56 -3.47 -9.94
C PHE A 287 -6.35 -4.05 -10.66
N GLY A 288 -5.91 -3.42 -11.75
CA GLY A 288 -4.72 -3.84 -12.51
C GLY A 288 -3.41 -3.75 -11.71
N PHE A 289 -3.35 -2.84 -10.75
CA PHE A 289 -2.19 -2.63 -9.89
C PHE A 289 -2.02 -3.71 -8.79
N LEU A 290 -3.09 -4.39 -8.41
CA LEU A 290 -3.08 -5.34 -7.30
C LEU A 290 -2.06 -6.49 -7.47
N PRO A 291 -1.98 -7.18 -8.61
CA PRO A 291 -0.99 -8.23 -8.80
C PRO A 291 0.45 -7.70 -8.66
N ILE A 292 0.72 -6.53 -9.24
CA ILE A 292 2.05 -5.90 -9.22
C ILE A 292 2.53 -5.65 -7.79
N THR A 293 1.67 -5.03 -6.99
CA THR A 293 2.00 -4.70 -5.58
C THR A 293 2.16 -5.96 -4.74
N CYS A 294 1.32 -6.98 -4.95
CA CYS A 294 1.37 -8.23 -4.19
C CYS A 294 2.63 -9.05 -4.49
N PHE A 295 3.06 -9.12 -5.74
CA PHE A 295 4.33 -9.74 -6.09
C PHE A 295 5.54 -8.96 -5.54
N SER A 296 5.50 -7.63 -5.56
CA SER A 296 6.54 -6.80 -4.94
C SER A 296 6.66 -7.04 -3.43
N MET A 297 5.52 -7.12 -2.72
CA MET A 297 5.50 -7.45 -1.28
C MET A 297 6.00 -8.88 -1.02
N GLY A 298 5.56 -9.83 -1.83
CA GLY A 298 6.01 -11.22 -1.76
C GLY A 298 7.52 -11.36 -1.96
N LEU A 299 8.08 -10.65 -2.95
CA LEU A 299 9.52 -10.58 -3.18
C LEU A 299 10.25 -9.94 -2.00
N THR A 300 9.74 -8.86 -1.42
CA THR A 300 10.35 -8.21 -0.26
C THR A 300 10.55 -9.20 0.88
N THR A 301 9.51 -9.94 1.25
CA THR A 301 9.57 -10.96 2.32
C THR A 301 10.46 -12.13 1.93
N PHE A 302 10.33 -12.65 0.69
CA PHE A 302 11.13 -13.76 0.19
C PHE A 302 12.62 -13.45 0.21
N ILE A 303 13.03 -12.31 -0.31
CA ILE A 303 14.43 -11.87 -0.35
C ILE A 303 14.95 -11.69 1.07
N SER A 304 14.22 -11.00 1.94
CA SER A 304 14.65 -10.73 3.31
C SER A 304 14.87 -12.02 4.11
N GLN A 305 13.95 -13.00 4.03
CA GLN A 305 14.11 -14.30 4.68
C GLN A 305 15.31 -15.09 4.13
N ASN A 306 15.50 -15.13 2.80
CA ASN A 306 16.59 -15.89 2.19
C ASN A 306 17.95 -15.25 2.45
N LEU A 307 18.06 -13.93 2.46
CA LEU A 307 19.30 -13.23 2.86
C LEU A 307 19.60 -13.43 4.34
N GLY A 308 18.58 -13.39 5.22
CA GLY A 308 18.73 -13.73 6.63
C GLY A 308 19.23 -15.15 6.86
N ALA A 309 18.78 -16.11 6.06
CA ALA A 309 19.23 -17.51 6.05
C ALA A 309 20.57 -17.73 5.31
N LYS A 310 21.19 -16.68 4.77
CA LYS A 310 22.40 -16.74 3.91
C LYS A 310 22.24 -17.63 2.68
N LYS A 311 21.00 -17.84 2.19
CA LYS A 311 20.69 -18.62 0.98
C LYS A 311 20.73 -17.73 -0.26
N TYR A 312 21.90 -17.19 -0.60
CA TYR A 312 22.10 -16.17 -1.62
C TYR A 312 21.67 -16.63 -3.02
N ASP A 313 22.01 -17.86 -3.42
CA ASP A 313 21.63 -18.40 -4.73
C ASP A 313 20.12 -18.57 -4.86
N ARG A 314 19.46 -18.95 -3.75
CA ARG A 314 18.00 -19.03 -3.71
C ARG A 314 17.37 -17.64 -3.80
N ALA A 315 17.94 -16.62 -3.15
CA ALA A 315 17.52 -15.24 -3.26
C ALA A 315 17.63 -14.73 -4.73
N LYS A 316 18.76 -15.00 -5.43
CA LYS A 316 18.95 -14.65 -6.84
C LYS A 316 17.93 -15.33 -7.76
N LYS A 317 17.74 -16.65 -7.59
CA LYS A 317 16.74 -17.41 -8.37
C LYS A 317 15.33 -16.90 -8.11
N GLY A 318 15.00 -16.65 -6.85
CA GLY A 318 13.69 -16.11 -6.46
C GLY A 318 13.42 -14.71 -7.00
N ALA A 319 14.44 -13.85 -7.01
CA ALA A 319 14.37 -12.54 -7.64
C ALA A 319 13.97 -12.64 -9.12
N ARG A 320 14.68 -13.46 -9.90
CA ARG A 320 14.40 -13.66 -11.34
C ARG A 320 12.99 -14.22 -11.57
N ILE A 321 12.62 -15.28 -10.86
CA ILE A 321 11.30 -15.90 -10.99
C ILE A 321 10.19 -14.91 -10.59
N GLY A 322 10.33 -14.20 -9.46
CA GLY A 322 9.33 -13.25 -9.00
C GLY A 322 9.14 -12.06 -9.94
N ILE A 323 10.24 -11.54 -10.52
CA ILE A 323 10.19 -10.48 -11.53
C ILE A 323 9.45 -10.97 -12.78
N LEU A 324 9.82 -12.15 -13.30
CA LEU A 324 9.18 -12.72 -14.49
C LEU A 324 7.68 -12.98 -14.26
N CYS A 325 7.30 -13.58 -13.12
CA CYS A 325 5.90 -13.81 -12.79
C CYS A 325 5.11 -12.49 -12.69
N SER A 326 5.69 -11.47 -12.08
CA SER A 326 5.02 -10.16 -11.95
C SER A 326 4.85 -9.48 -13.30
N ILE A 327 5.89 -9.48 -14.15
CA ILE A 327 5.82 -8.90 -15.49
C ILE A 327 4.78 -9.63 -16.34
N SER A 328 4.80 -10.98 -16.35
CA SER A 328 3.85 -11.77 -17.15
C SER A 328 2.41 -11.54 -16.69
N MET A 329 2.16 -11.45 -15.37
CA MET A 329 0.83 -11.19 -14.84
C MET A 329 0.39 -9.75 -15.13
N ALA A 330 1.28 -8.78 -14.97
CA ALA A 330 0.98 -7.37 -15.24
C ALA A 330 0.64 -7.14 -16.71
N GLU A 331 1.40 -7.75 -17.62
CA GLU A 331 1.15 -7.62 -19.06
C GLU A 331 -0.12 -8.35 -19.49
N LEU A 332 -0.40 -9.53 -18.91
CA LEU A 332 -1.68 -10.21 -19.13
C LEU A 332 -2.86 -9.32 -18.74
N VAL A 333 -2.80 -8.70 -17.56
CA VAL A 333 -3.84 -7.76 -17.11
C VAL A 333 -3.87 -6.53 -18.02
N GLY A 334 -2.71 -6.01 -18.41
CA GLY A 334 -2.59 -4.88 -19.35
C GLY A 334 -3.29 -5.15 -20.68
N ILE A 335 -3.06 -6.32 -21.27
CA ILE A 335 -3.69 -6.76 -22.51
C ILE A 335 -5.22 -6.88 -22.33
N ILE A 336 -5.67 -7.49 -21.22
CA ILE A 336 -7.11 -7.60 -20.92
C ILE A 336 -7.74 -6.21 -20.82
N VAL A 337 -7.13 -5.30 -20.07
CA VAL A 337 -7.63 -3.93 -19.89
C VAL A 337 -7.59 -3.17 -21.21
N TYR A 338 -6.54 -3.33 -22.03
CA TYR A 338 -6.44 -2.69 -23.35
C TYR A 338 -7.67 -2.98 -24.22
N PHE A 339 -8.04 -4.26 -24.38
CA PHE A 339 -9.18 -4.66 -25.21
C PHE A 339 -10.54 -4.44 -24.52
N ALA A 340 -10.62 -4.61 -23.21
CA ALA A 340 -11.85 -4.48 -22.45
C ALA A 340 -12.14 -3.04 -22.00
N SER A 341 -11.21 -2.09 -22.17
CA SER A 341 -11.34 -0.71 -21.67
C SER A 341 -12.63 -0.01 -22.08
N PRO A 342 -13.17 -0.13 -23.32
CA PRO A 342 -14.42 0.52 -23.65
C PRO A 342 -15.58 0.06 -22.76
N VAL A 343 -15.67 -1.25 -22.53
CA VAL A 343 -16.73 -1.83 -21.69
C VAL A 343 -16.50 -1.53 -20.22
N LEU A 344 -15.26 -1.67 -19.75
CA LEU A 344 -14.91 -1.44 -18.35
C LEU A 344 -15.13 0.03 -17.93
N ILE A 345 -14.78 0.98 -18.78
CA ILE A 345 -14.96 2.40 -18.51
C ILE A 345 -16.44 2.79 -18.62
N ALA A 346 -17.15 2.28 -19.64
CA ALA A 346 -18.58 2.50 -19.80
C ALA A 346 -19.41 1.99 -18.62
N ALA A 347 -18.94 0.96 -17.91
CA ALA A 347 -19.58 0.47 -16.69
C ALA A 347 -19.56 1.50 -15.53
N PHE A 348 -18.62 2.44 -15.55
CA PHE A 348 -18.56 3.54 -14.57
C PHE A 348 -19.29 4.80 -15.05
N ASN A 349 -19.21 5.07 -16.35
CA ASN A 349 -19.90 6.21 -16.96
C ASN A 349 -20.12 5.92 -18.47
N SER A 350 -21.37 5.89 -18.90
CA SER A 350 -21.78 5.57 -20.26
C SER A 350 -21.73 6.74 -21.25
N ASP A 351 -21.36 7.95 -20.82
CA ASP A 351 -21.17 9.09 -21.70
C ASP A 351 -20.04 8.80 -22.71
N PRO A 352 -20.32 8.86 -24.05
CA PRO A 352 -19.30 8.54 -25.07
C PRO A 352 -18.04 9.39 -24.96
N GLY A 353 -18.15 10.67 -24.57
CA GLY A 353 -17.01 11.56 -24.40
C GLY A 353 -16.13 11.15 -23.20
N VAL A 354 -16.76 10.69 -22.12
CA VAL A 354 -16.05 10.16 -20.94
C VAL A 354 -15.33 8.86 -21.29
N VAL A 355 -16.02 7.96 -22.00
CA VAL A 355 -15.45 6.68 -22.44
C VAL A 355 -14.24 6.90 -23.35
N GLU A 356 -14.32 7.84 -24.29
CA GLU A 356 -13.23 8.17 -25.21
C GLU A 356 -11.96 8.58 -24.47
N TYR A 357 -12.05 9.48 -23.48
CA TYR A 357 -10.88 9.92 -22.69
C TYR A 357 -10.27 8.78 -21.88
N GLY A 358 -11.10 7.97 -21.22
CA GLY A 358 -10.62 6.84 -20.43
C GLY A 358 -9.98 5.74 -21.29
N VAL A 359 -10.54 5.45 -22.46
CA VAL A 359 -9.97 4.48 -23.43
C VAL A 359 -8.65 4.98 -23.98
N LYS A 360 -8.53 6.27 -24.35
CA LYS A 360 -7.27 6.86 -24.78
C LYS A 360 -6.18 6.70 -23.71
N GLN A 361 -6.52 6.92 -22.46
CA GLN A 361 -5.58 6.73 -21.35
C GLN A 361 -5.19 5.24 -21.20
N ALA A 362 -6.17 4.34 -21.20
CA ALA A 362 -5.95 2.90 -21.12
C ALA A 362 -5.00 2.41 -22.23
N HIS A 363 -5.28 2.76 -23.49
CA HIS A 363 -4.49 2.33 -24.64
C HIS A 363 -3.04 2.80 -24.63
N ILE A 364 -2.74 3.93 -23.98
CA ILE A 364 -1.36 4.40 -23.83
C ILE A 364 -0.66 3.71 -22.66
N ILE A 365 -1.32 3.58 -21.52
CA ILE A 365 -0.67 3.21 -20.25
C ILE A 365 -0.53 1.70 -20.11
N THR A 366 -1.55 0.91 -20.48
CA THR A 366 -1.58 -0.53 -20.20
C THR A 366 -0.50 -1.33 -20.92
N LEU A 367 -0.09 -0.88 -22.11
CA LEU A 367 1.01 -1.49 -22.88
C LEU A 367 2.38 -1.42 -22.18
N PHE A 368 2.50 -0.64 -21.13
CA PHE A 368 3.74 -0.45 -20.36
C PHE A 368 3.66 -0.97 -18.93
N TYR A 369 2.65 -1.76 -18.61
CA TYR A 369 2.50 -2.35 -17.27
C TYR A 369 3.68 -3.26 -16.89
N PHE A 370 4.37 -3.87 -17.86
CA PHE A 370 5.59 -4.63 -17.60
C PHE A 370 6.72 -3.79 -17.00
N LEU A 371 6.88 -2.51 -17.42
CA LEU A 371 7.86 -1.59 -16.83
C LEU A 371 7.51 -1.22 -15.40
N LEU A 372 6.22 -1.00 -15.15
CA LEU A 372 5.71 -0.74 -13.82
C LEU A 372 5.95 -1.93 -12.88
N ALA A 373 5.62 -3.15 -13.34
CA ALA A 373 5.84 -4.39 -12.59
C ALA A 373 7.33 -4.62 -12.31
N PHE A 374 8.20 -4.40 -13.30
CA PHE A 374 9.64 -4.48 -13.14
C PHE A 374 10.14 -3.50 -12.08
N SER A 375 9.77 -2.22 -12.18
CA SER A 375 10.17 -1.19 -11.21
C SER A 375 9.72 -1.53 -9.78
N HIS A 376 8.46 -1.96 -9.59
CA HIS A 376 7.95 -2.36 -8.28
C HIS A 376 8.64 -3.59 -7.71
N CYS A 377 8.94 -4.60 -8.54
CA CYS A 377 9.62 -5.81 -8.11
C CYS A 377 11.07 -5.55 -7.69
N ILE A 378 11.82 -4.75 -8.47
CA ILE A 378 13.18 -4.37 -8.06
C ILE A 378 13.16 -3.48 -6.82
N ALA A 379 12.20 -2.57 -6.70
CA ALA A 379 12.01 -1.79 -5.48
C ALA A 379 11.73 -2.70 -4.27
N GLY A 380 10.87 -3.70 -4.42
CA GLY A 380 10.59 -4.72 -3.40
C GLY A 380 11.82 -5.54 -3.03
N LEU A 381 12.59 -5.98 -4.02
CA LEU A 381 13.87 -6.67 -3.84
C LEU A 381 14.86 -5.81 -3.04
N MET A 382 15.06 -4.55 -3.41
CA MET A 382 15.98 -3.64 -2.72
C MET A 382 15.56 -3.38 -1.28
N ARG A 383 14.24 -3.21 -1.02
CA ARG A 383 13.70 -3.12 0.35
C ARG A 383 13.99 -4.41 1.13
N GLY A 384 13.69 -5.58 0.54
CA GLY A 384 13.96 -6.88 1.13
C GLY A 384 15.45 -7.15 1.41
N ALA A 385 16.33 -6.52 0.67
CA ALA A 385 17.79 -6.52 0.89
C ALA A 385 18.28 -5.47 1.92
N GLY A 386 17.36 -4.75 2.57
CA GLY A 386 17.69 -3.72 3.55
C GLY A 386 18.19 -2.40 2.94
N ARG A 387 17.99 -2.17 1.64
CA ARG A 387 18.39 -0.96 0.91
C ARG A 387 17.19 -0.12 0.49
N ALA A 388 16.28 0.18 1.44
CA ALA A 388 15.04 0.89 1.17
C ALA A 388 15.23 2.34 0.66
N THR A 389 16.37 2.94 0.88
CA THR A 389 16.72 4.27 0.36
C THR A 389 16.85 4.30 -1.16
N VAL A 390 17.32 3.21 -1.80
CA VAL A 390 17.49 3.15 -3.26
C VAL A 390 16.15 3.32 -3.98
N PRO A 391 15.11 2.49 -3.72
CA PRO A 391 13.82 2.69 -4.36
C PRO A 391 13.17 4.04 -4.02
N MET A 392 13.37 4.56 -2.81
CA MET A 392 12.89 5.90 -2.46
C MET A 392 13.47 6.95 -3.42
N PHE A 393 14.79 7.05 -3.55
CA PHE A 393 15.41 8.07 -4.39
C PHE A 393 15.08 7.88 -5.88
N VAL A 394 15.13 6.65 -6.41
CA VAL A 394 14.80 6.38 -7.80
C VAL A 394 13.36 6.77 -8.13
N MET A 395 12.41 6.37 -7.28
CA MET A 395 11.00 6.68 -7.53
C MET A 395 10.68 8.17 -7.31
N LEU A 396 11.26 8.81 -6.28
CA LEU A 396 11.10 10.24 -6.10
C LEU A 396 11.65 11.05 -7.27
N ALA A 397 12.84 10.71 -7.76
CA ALA A 397 13.41 11.36 -8.94
C ALA A 397 12.54 11.16 -10.18
N CYS A 398 12.20 9.92 -10.52
CA CYS A 398 11.49 9.62 -11.77
C CYS A 398 9.99 9.96 -11.70
N TRP A 399 9.29 9.53 -10.64
CA TRP A 399 7.84 9.60 -10.59
C TRP A 399 7.30 10.92 -9.99
N CYS A 400 8.14 11.64 -9.26
CA CYS A 400 7.75 12.94 -8.73
C CYS A 400 8.46 14.05 -9.51
N VAL A 401 9.78 14.18 -9.39
CA VAL A 401 10.48 15.32 -10.00
C VAL A 401 10.35 15.32 -11.53
N ILE A 402 10.79 14.24 -12.20
CA ILE A 402 10.81 14.20 -13.67
C ILE A 402 9.39 14.21 -14.24
N ARG A 403 8.45 13.43 -13.65
CA ARG A 403 7.05 13.40 -14.10
C ARG A 403 6.39 14.75 -14.02
N VAL A 404 6.48 15.40 -12.87
CA VAL A 404 5.86 16.73 -12.66
C VAL A 404 6.49 17.77 -13.57
N THR A 405 7.83 17.80 -13.69
CA THR A 405 8.53 18.72 -14.58
C THR A 405 8.15 18.48 -16.05
N TYR A 406 8.13 17.21 -16.49
CA TYR A 406 7.72 16.87 -17.85
C TYR A 406 6.30 17.35 -18.15
N ILE A 407 5.32 17.00 -17.29
CA ILE A 407 3.91 17.39 -17.51
C ILE A 407 3.80 18.91 -17.55
N THR A 408 4.43 19.64 -16.62
CA THR A 408 4.34 21.09 -16.52
C THR A 408 4.90 21.81 -17.76
N ILE A 409 5.95 21.26 -18.34
CA ILE A 409 6.58 21.84 -19.55
C ILE A 409 5.84 21.38 -20.80
N ALA A 410 5.63 20.05 -20.93
CA ALA A 410 5.12 19.45 -22.16
C ALA A 410 3.65 19.84 -22.45
N VAL A 411 2.80 19.99 -21.42
CA VAL A 411 1.41 20.47 -21.60
C VAL A 411 1.38 21.93 -22.08
N LYS A 412 2.36 22.75 -21.70
CA LYS A 412 2.45 24.13 -22.23
C LYS A 412 2.85 24.18 -23.69
N LEU A 413 3.69 23.23 -24.14
CA LEU A 413 4.16 23.15 -25.52
C LEU A 413 3.14 22.47 -26.44
N HIS A 414 2.52 21.40 -25.94
CA HIS A 414 1.51 20.60 -26.63
C HIS A 414 0.30 20.36 -25.72
N PRO A 415 -0.71 21.25 -25.75
CA PRO A 415 -1.86 21.23 -24.84
C PRO A 415 -2.88 20.13 -25.23
N VAL A 416 -2.43 18.87 -25.31
CA VAL A 416 -3.26 17.69 -25.52
C VAL A 416 -3.13 16.73 -24.35
N ILE A 417 -4.23 16.09 -23.97
CA ILE A 417 -4.26 15.25 -22.76
C ILE A 417 -3.33 14.02 -22.86
N GLN A 418 -3.10 13.52 -24.08
CA GLN A 418 -2.16 12.42 -24.32
C GLN A 418 -0.75 12.75 -23.82
N THR A 419 -0.35 14.03 -23.83
CA THR A 419 0.93 14.48 -23.27
C THR A 419 1.05 14.11 -21.78
N VAL A 420 -0.06 14.25 -21.02
CA VAL A 420 -0.11 13.81 -19.61
C VAL A 420 -0.01 12.29 -19.50
N PHE A 421 -0.67 11.55 -20.39
CA PHE A 421 -0.68 10.08 -20.34
C PHE A 421 0.70 9.49 -20.64
N TRP A 422 1.44 10.06 -21.58
CA TRP A 422 2.81 9.63 -21.92
C TRP A 422 3.84 9.85 -20.80
N ALA A 423 3.52 10.70 -19.81
CA ALA A 423 4.37 10.87 -18.63
C ALA A 423 4.56 9.57 -17.84
N TYR A 424 3.57 8.67 -17.83
CA TYR A 424 3.64 7.40 -17.13
C TYR A 424 4.64 6.43 -17.78
N PRO A 425 4.49 6.05 -19.06
CA PRO A 425 5.48 5.20 -19.75
C PRO A 425 6.90 5.75 -19.70
N LEU A 426 7.06 7.07 -19.91
CA LEU A 426 8.37 7.73 -19.87
C LEU A 426 9.05 7.54 -18.50
N THR A 427 8.35 7.83 -17.42
CA THR A 427 8.92 7.77 -16.08
C THR A 427 9.09 6.34 -15.57
N TRP A 428 8.23 5.40 -16.00
CA TRP A 428 8.41 3.97 -15.73
C TRP A 428 9.60 3.40 -16.49
N SER A 429 9.82 3.79 -17.74
CA SER A 429 11.00 3.40 -18.51
C SER A 429 12.27 3.87 -17.83
N LEU A 430 12.33 5.14 -17.44
CA LEU A 430 13.50 5.72 -16.79
C LEU A 430 13.79 5.05 -15.43
N SER A 431 12.74 4.86 -14.60
CA SER A 431 12.91 4.16 -13.33
C SER A 431 13.34 2.70 -13.53
N SER A 432 12.83 2.01 -14.56
CA SER A 432 13.21 0.65 -14.88
C SER A 432 14.68 0.55 -15.29
N ILE A 433 15.17 1.49 -16.10
CA ILE A 433 16.60 1.55 -16.50
C ILE A 433 17.48 1.76 -15.26
N LEU A 434 17.15 2.73 -14.40
CA LEU A 434 17.90 2.98 -13.18
C LEU A 434 17.88 1.76 -12.24
N PHE A 435 16.73 1.13 -12.05
CA PHE A 435 16.62 -0.09 -11.25
C PHE A 435 17.40 -1.25 -11.84
N LEU A 436 17.42 -1.42 -13.17
CA LEU A 436 18.23 -2.44 -13.82
C LEU A 436 19.72 -2.20 -13.56
N ILE A 437 20.20 -0.96 -13.67
CA ILE A 437 21.59 -0.61 -13.37
C ILE A 437 21.92 -0.94 -11.91
N PHE A 438 21.06 -0.58 -10.95
CA PHE A 438 21.24 -0.92 -9.54
C PHE A 438 21.23 -2.43 -9.31
N TYR A 439 20.31 -3.17 -9.94
CA TYR A 439 20.21 -4.61 -9.82
C TYR A 439 21.46 -5.34 -10.31
N LEU A 440 22.04 -4.88 -11.44
CA LEU A 440 23.21 -5.52 -12.06
C LEU A 440 24.53 -5.09 -11.39
N LYS A 441 24.68 -3.80 -11.02
CA LYS A 441 25.96 -3.26 -10.54
C LYS A 441 26.09 -3.23 -9.02
N SER A 442 24.96 -3.25 -8.26
CA SER A 442 25.05 -3.16 -6.80
C SER A 442 25.14 -4.55 -6.17
N ASP A 443 25.94 -4.64 -5.11
CA ASP A 443 25.98 -5.81 -4.24
C ASP A 443 24.80 -5.77 -3.26
N TRP A 444 23.59 -6.02 -3.77
CA TRP A 444 22.38 -6.03 -2.96
C TRP A 444 22.27 -7.26 -2.06
N ILE A 445 22.97 -8.33 -2.38
CA ILE A 445 22.94 -9.60 -1.66
C ILE A 445 23.53 -9.46 -0.26
N HIS A 446 24.61 -8.68 -0.12
CA HIS A 446 25.25 -8.40 1.16
C HIS A 446 24.81 -7.07 1.79
N GLY A 447 23.61 -6.58 1.41
CA GLY A 447 23.10 -5.29 1.86
C GLY A 447 22.97 -5.16 3.37
N PHE A 448 22.65 -6.26 4.06
CA PHE A 448 22.57 -6.28 5.53
C PHE A 448 23.94 -6.38 6.21
N GLU A 449 24.92 -7.03 5.61
CA GLU A 449 26.26 -7.19 6.20
C GLU A 449 27.04 -5.87 6.20
N LYS A 450 26.85 -5.05 5.16
CA LYS A 450 27.48 -3.72 5.05
C LYS A 450 26.92 -2.69 6.02
N LYS A 451 25.72 -2.90 6.57
CA LYS A 451 25.13 -2.05 7.62
C LYS A 451 25.52 -2.46 9.03
N ALA A 452 26.12 -3.63 9.20
CA ALA A 452 26.56 -4.15 10.48
C ALA A 452 28.02 -3.74 10.85
N LYS A 453 28.75 -3.21 9.86
CA LYS A 453 30.05 -2.54 10.04
C LYS A 453 29.81 -1.02 10.11
#